data_77cddcd13e8c4eaf960908ea5b284b0a
#
_entry.id   77cddcd13e8c4eaf960908ea5b284b0a
#
_cell.length_a   1.000
_cell.length_b   1.000
_cell.length_c   1.000
_cell.angle_alpha   90.00
_cell.angle_beta   90.00
_cell.angle_gamma   90.00
#
_symmetry.space_group_name_H-M   'P 1'
#
loop_
_entity.id
_entity.type
_entity.pdbx_description
1 polymer ?
#
loop_
_entity_poly.entity_id
_entity_poly.type
_entity_poly.pdbx_seq_one_letter_code
_entity_poly.pdbx_strand_id
1 'polypeptide(L)'
;MQAKTTRAKTRLNSVIMRDKITAIEGMLRTLKAEQYKLLTNYMYLNPQNLTVYIDVTENGEYVLVVRAVTDKLIDFGKPLS
;
A
#
# COMPACT_ATOMS: atom_id res chain seq x y z
N MET A 1 10.28 8.09 8.62
CA MET A 1 10.30 6.73 8.58
C MET A 1 10.56 6.07 7.27
N GLN A 2 11.01 6.86 6.35
CA GLN A 2 11.45 6.31 5.09
C GLN A 2 12.52 5.27 5.28
N ALA A 3 13.45 5.58 6.17
CA ALA A 3 14.53 4.65 6.41
C ALA A 3 14.02 3.34 6.96
N LYS A 4 12.95 3.41 7.74
CA LYS A 4 12.39 2.23 8.31
C LYS A 4 11.80 1.32 7.26
N THR A 5 11.06 1.89 6.32
CA THR A 5 10.49 1.10 5.24
C THR A 5 11.58 0.45 4.41
N THR A 6 12.62 1.20 4.14
CA THR A 6 13.73 0.67 3.36
C THR A 6 14.41 -0.47 4.09
N ARG A 7 14.59 -0.32 5.38
CA ARG A 7 15.21 -1.38 6.16
C ARG A 7 14.37 -2.63 6.18
N ALA A 8 13.07 -2.47 6.30
CA ALA A 8 12.18 -3.62 6.31
C ALA A 8 12.29 -4.37 5.01
N LYS A 9 12.32 -3.64 3.91
CA LYS A 9 12.45 -4.26 2.62
C LYS A 9 13.75 -5.03 2.50
N THR A 10 14.83 -4.45 2.98
CA THR A 10 16.11 -5.12 2.96
C THR A 10 16.10 -6.39 3.79
N ARG A 11 15.46 -6.33 4.94
CA ARG A 11 15.35 -7.48 5.79
C ARG A 11 14.60 -8.62 5.14
N LEU A 12 13.51 -8.30 4.45
CA LEU A 12 12.77 -9.31 3.74
C LEU A 12 13.65 -9.98 2.72
N ASN A 13 14.42 -9.21 2.03
CA ASN A 13 15.29 -9.78 1.01
C ASN A 13 16.38 -10.67 1.59
N SER A 14 16.81 -10.38 2.79
CA SER A 14 17.91 -11.15 3.34
C SER A 14 17.48 -12.39 4.09
N VAL A 15 16.27 -12.41 4.64
CA VAL A 15 15.87 -13.54 5.47
C VAL A 15 14.77 -14.37 4.91
N ILE A 16 13.99 -13.85 3.97
CA ILE A 16 12.85 -14.56 3.44
C ILE A 16 13.21 -15.12 2.10
N MET A 17 12.75 -16.32 1.84
CA MET A 17 13.02 -16.98 0.61
C MET A 17 12.38 -16.29 -0.55
N ARG A 18 12.95 -16.52 -1.72
CA ARG A 18 12.53 -15.87 -2.93
C ARG A 18 11.08 -16.06 -3.25
N ASP A 19 10.58 -17.28 -3.09
CA ASP A 19 9.19 -17.55 -3.40
C ASP A 19 8.26 -16.81 -2.49
N LYS A 20 8.67 -16.59 -1.25
CA LYS A 20 7.87 -15.85 -0.31
C LYS A 20 7.82 -14.37 -0.70
N ILE A 21 8.94 -13.84 -1.13
CA ILE A 21 8.98 -12.47 -1.61
C ILE A 21 8.08 -12.29 -2.82
N THR A 22 8.14 -13.24 -3.73
CA THR A 22 7.32 -13.20 -4.93
C THR A 22 5.84 -13.23 -4.57
N ALA A 23 5.47 -14.05 -3.58
CA ALA A 23 4.09 -14.12 -3.14
C ALA A 23 3.62 -12.80 -2.55
N ILE A 24 4.50 -12.16 -1.77
CA ILE A 24 4.17 -10.87 -1.19
C ILE A 24 3.98 -9.82 -2.29
N GLU A 25 4.85 -9.81 -3.26
CA GLU A 25 4.75 -8.86 -4.36
C GLU A 25 3.48 -9.07 -5.16
N GLY A 26 3.12 -10.32 -5.39
CA GLY A 26 1.88 -10.63 -6.09
C GLY A 26 0.66 -10.16 -5.32
N MET A 27 0.69 -10.39 -4.02
CA MET A 27 -0.39 -9.94 -3.15
C MET A 27 -0.52 -8.43 -3.19
N LEU A 28 0.61 -7.72 -3.13
CA LEU A 28 0.58 -6.27 -3.14
C LEU A 28 0.05 -5.70 -4.45
N ARG A 29 0.40 -6.34 -5.56
CA ARG A 29 -0.12 -5.91 -6.85
C ARG A 29 -1.62 -6.08 -6.92
N THR A 30 -2.11 -7.20 -6.44
CA THR A 30 -3.54 -7.47 -6.43
C THR A 30 -4.26 -6.50 -5.50
N LEU A 31 -3.70 -6.30 -4.31
CA LEU A 31 -4.27 -5.35 -3.37
C LEU A 31 -4.34 -3.96 -3.95
N LYS A 32 -3.28 -3.54 -4.61
CA LYS A 32 -3.27 -2.21 -5.18
C LYS A 32 -4.38 -2.04 -6.21
N ALA A 33 -4.54 -3.03 -7.06
CA ALA A 33 -5.59 -2.97 -8.07
C ALA A 33 -6.97 -2.93 -7.45
N GLU A 34 -7.18 -3.72 -6.42
CA GLU A 34 -8.47 -3.75 -5.74
C GLU A 34 -8.73 -2.47 -4.96
N GLN A 35 -7.70 -1.95 -4.31
CA GLN A 35 -7.84 -0.70 -3.59
C GLN A 35 -8.11 0.45 -4.54
N TYR A 36 -7.47 0.46 -5.68
CA TYR A 36 -7.70 1.50 -6.66
C TYR A 36 -9.16 1.51 -7.09
N LYS A 37 -9.67 0.33 -7.42
CA LYS A 37 -11.07 0.21 -7.82
C LYS A 37 -12.00 0.70 -6.74
N LEU A 38 -11.73 0.31 -5.52
CA LEU A 38 -12.56 0.69 -4.40
C LEU A 38 -12.49 2.19 -4.16
N LEU A 39 -11.28 2.73 -4.13
CA LEU A 39 -11.09 4.12 -3.76
C LEU A 39 -11.61 5.09 -4.81
N THR A 40 -11.68 4.68 -6.07
CA THR A 40 -12.22 5.56 -7.09
C THR A 40 -13.71 5.80 -6.92
N ASN A 41 -14.37 5.06 -6.05
CA ASN A 41 -15.74 5.35 -5.68
C ASN A 41 -15.83 6.54 -4.72
N TYR A 42 -14.73 6.93 -4.14
CA TYR A 42 -14.70 7.95 -3.09
C TYR A 42 -13.87 9.17 -3.45
N MET A 43 -12.97 9.03 -4.39
CA MET A 43 -12.06 10.12 -4.72
C MET A 43 -11.60 10.00 -6.17
N TYR A 44 -11.17 11.14 -6.71
CA TYR A 44 -10.56 11.14 -8.03
C TYR A 44 -9.10 10.80 -7.84
N LEU A 45 -8.74 9.57 -8.17
CA LEU A 45 -7.44 9.04 -7.83
C LEU A 45 -6.67 8.63 -9.06
N ASN A 46 -5.45 9.13 -9.15
CA ASN A 46 -4.53 8.72 -10.19
C ASN A 46 -3.80 7.48 -9.68
N PRO A 47 -3.67 6.43 -10.50
CA PRO A 47 -2.99 5.21 -10.03
C PRO A 47 -1.59 5.48 -9.51
N GLN A 48 -0.92 6.48 -10.04
CA GLN A 48 0.42 6.81 -9.59
C GLN A 48 0.44 7.37 -8.19
N ASN A 49 -0.70 7.82 -7.69
CA ASN A 49 -0.79 8.39 -6.36
C ASN A 49 -1.29 7.39 -5.33
N LEU A 50 -1.37 6.14 -5.71
CA LEU A 50 -1.74 5.07 -4.80
C LEU A 50 -0.53 4.20 -4.54
N THR A 51 -0.17 4.08 -3.28
CA THR A 51 0.96 3.26 -2.88
C THR A 51 0.49 2.21 -1.89
N VAL A 52 0.89 0.97 -2.13
CA VAL A 52 0.57 -0.13 -1.23
C VAL A 52 1.86 -0.86 -0.95
N TYR A 53 2.21 -0.99 0.30
CA TYR A 53 3.43 -1.71 0.64
C TYR A 53 3.33 -2.31 2.03
N ILE A 54 4.28 -3.19 2.33
CA ILE A 54 4.35 -3.84 3.63
C ILE A 54 5.62 -3.41 4.32
N ASP A 55 5.50 -3.06 5.58
CA ASP A 55 6.62 -2.76 6.45
C ASP A 55 6.72 -3.87 7.49
N VAL A 56 7.87 -4.01 8.11
CA VAL A 56 8.09 -5.02 9.13
C VAL A 56 8.56 -4.32 10.39
N THR A 57 7.89 -4.59 11.51
CA THR A 57 8.26 -3.98 12.77
C THR A 57 9.44 -4.69 13.37
N GLU A 58 9.97 -4.13 14.43
CA GLU A 58 11.09 -4.74 15.14
C GLU A 58 10.69 -6.06 15.76
N ASN A 59 9.41 -6.24 16.04
CA ASN A 59 8.92 -7.48 16.61
C ASN A 59 8.63 -8.53 15.55
N GLY A 60 8.88 -8.22 14.30
CA GLY A 60 8.63 -9.17 13.23
C GLY A 60 7.22 -9.17 12.72
N GLU A 61 6.44 -8.17 13.07
CA GLU A 61 5.07 -8.06 12.59
C GLU A 61 5.02 -7.35 11.26
N TYR A 62 4.05 -7.72 10.43
CA TYR A 62 3.87 -7.08 9.14
C TYR A 62 2.84 -5.97 9.28
N VAL A 63 3.15 -4.84 8.67
CA VAL A 63 2.23 -3.70 8.64
C VAL A 63 1.92 -3.40 7.19
N LEU A 64 0.66 -3.52 6.82
CA LEU A 64 0.24 -3.17 5.48
C LEU A 64 -0.10 -1.69 5.45
N VAL A 65 0.49 -0.97 4.51
CA VAL A 65 0.27 0.45 4.38
C VAL A 65 -0.36 0.73 3.03
N VAL A 66 -1.47 1.46 3.05
CA VAL A 66 -2.13 1.92 1.84
C VAL A 66 -2.16 3.44 1.91
N ARG A 67 -1.58 4.09 0.93
CA ARG A 67 -1.51 5.54 0.90
C ARG A 67 -2.07 6.04 -0.41
N ALA A 68 -3.15 6.79 -0.35
CA ALA A 68 -3.77 7.36 -1.53
C ALA A 68 -3.78 8.87 -1.37
N VAL A 69 -3.29 9.56 -2.38
CA VAL A 69 -3.18 11.01 -2.35
C VAL A 69 -4.06 11.59 -3.45
N THR A 70 -4.97 12.47 -3.05
CA THR A 70 -5.81 13.14 -4.02
C THR A 70 -6.16 14.52 -3.49
N ASP A 71 -6.46 15.42 -4.39
CA ASP A 71 -6.93 16.74 -3.99
C ASP A 71 -8.44 16.89 -4.23
N LYS A 72 -9.12 15.81 -4.55
CA LYS A 72 -10.54 15.92 -4.87
C LYS A 72 -11.29 14.67 -4.44
N LEU A 73 -12.22 14.84 -3.54
CA LEU A 73 -13.06 13.75 -3.06
C LEU A 73 -14.40 13.78 -3.77
N ILE A 74 -15.00 12.62 -3.88
CA ILE A 74 -16.31 12.52 -4.49
C ILE A 74 -17.36 12.74 -3.43
N ASP A 75 -18.33 13.56 -3.76
CA ASP A 75 -19.39 13.91 -2.84
C ASP A 75 -20.49 12.86 -2.95
N PHE A 76 -20.88 12.27 -1.87
CA PHE A 76 -21.94 11.28 -1.86
C PHE A 76 -23.30 11.91 -1.61
N GLY A 77 -23.55 13.06 -2.18
CA GLY A 77 -24.81 13.71 -1.97
C GLY A 77 -24.83 14.56 -0.74
N LYS A 78 -23.75 14.64 -0.04
CA LYS A 78 -23.60 15.59 1.04
C LYS A 78 -22.20 16.14 1.04
N PRO A 79 -22.07 17.38 1.46
CA PRO A 79 -20.77 18.04 1.48
C PRO A 79 -19.81 17.30 2.39
N LEU A 80 -18.58 17.23 1.97
CA LEU A 80 -17.56 16.57 2.75
C LEU A 80 -16.74 17.53 3.59
N SER A 81 -17.05 18.72 3.57
CA SER A 81 -16.25 19.71 4.31
C SER A 81 -16.52 19.67 5.80
#